data_4c158b0a9cc0b8df4a11f2094f4ce5f0
#
_entry.id   4c158b0a9cc0b8df4a11f2094f4ce5f0
#
_cell.length_a   1.000
_cell.length_b   1.000
_cell.length_c   1.000
_cell.angle_alpha   90.00
_cell.angle_beta   90.00
_cell.angle_gamma   90.00
#
_symmetry.space_group_name_H-M   'P 1'
#
loop_
_entity.id
_entity.type
_entity.pdbx_description
1 polymer ?
#
loop_
_entity_poly.entity_id
_entity_poly.type
_entity_poly.pdbx_seq_one_letter_code
_entity_poly.pdbx_strand_id
1 'polypeptide(L)'
;MNLENHIIIINGVDKTYQVDSIRLDGYKYAIKFQNTDKIYSYSRDNVLWLTNPITIDFENCHIFVNGIKEKNIQAVHLFTQNTTKYYAITYSKGFVKHYSGSEVDIRRSCLTGEAINVFDYLKQCAGINTLGINVEDESSEGILSSVYARIDFVDESTVASSYINPNQGIKRFNLETPLFPFGCNSSQMRAVKAALTNQISVIQGPPGTGKT
;
A
#
# COMPACT_ATOMS: atom_id res chain seq x y z
N MET A 1 -31.33 -20.85 1.36
CA MET A 1 -30.45 -20.05 2.25
C MET A 1 -30.04 -18.83 1.45
N ASN A 2 -30.22 -17.61 1.95
CA ASN A 2 -29.76 -16.42 1.22
C ASN A 2 -28.24 -16.38 1.34
N LEU A 3 -27.52 -16.50 0.22
CA LEU A 3 -26.06 -16.47 0.16
C LEU A 3 -25.53 -15.05 -0.12
N GLU A 4 -26.40 -14.02 -0.04
CA GLU A 4 -25.95 -12.62 -0.03
C GLU A 4 -24.93 -12.43 1.09
N ASN A 5 -23.82 -11.80 0.81
CA ASN A 5 -22.70 -11.60 1.75
C ASN A 5 -21.95 -12.90 2.16
N HIS A 6 -22.00 -13.93 1.34
CA HIS A 6 -21.11 -15.09 1.51
C HIS A 6 -20.12 -15.14 0.36
N ILE A 7 -18.94 -15.68 0.64
CA ILE A 7 -17.94 -16.04 -0.37
C ILE A 7 -17.63 -17.52 -0.19
N ILE A 8 -17.68 -18.28 -1.28
CA ILE A 8 -17.47 -19.72 -1.29
C ILE A 8 -16.33 -20.05 -2.26
N ILE A 9 -15.23 -20.49 -1.69
CA ILE A 9 -14.00 -20.84 -2.40
C ILE A 9 -13.84 -22.35 -2.35
N ILE A 10 -13.75 -23.00 -3.49
CA ILE A 10 -13.61 -24.46 -3.60
C ILE A 10 -12.31 -24.77 -4.33
N ASN A 11 -11.42 -25.55 -3.69
CA ASN A 11 -10.09 -25.88 -4.23
C ASN A 11 -9.29 -24.63 -4.65
N GLY A 12 -9.39 -23.54 -3.86
CA GLY A 12 -8.71 -22.28 -4.13
C GLY A 12 -9.32 -21.43 -5.25
N VAL A 13 -10.50 -21.80 -5.78
CA VAL A 13 -11.21 -21.05 -6.82
C VAL A 13 -12.51 -20.48 -6.25
N ASP A 14 -12.76 -19.19 -6.48
CA ASP A 14 -14.03 -18.55 -6.12
C ASP A 14 -15.17 -19.14 -6.98
N LYS A 15 -16.14 -19.74 -6.31
CA LYS A 15 -17.32 -20.35 -6.89
C LYS A 15 -18.62 -19.74 -6.39
N THR A 16 -18.56 -18.64 -5.70
CA THR A 16 -19.68 -17.98 -5.03
C THR A 16 -20.91 -17.84 -5.92
N TYR A 17 -20.73 -17.30 -7.12
CA TYR A 17 -21.83 -17.09 -8.09
C TYR A 17 -22.36 -18.35 -8.74
N GLN A 18 -21.72 -19.51 -8.54
CA GLN A 18 -22.15 -20.79 -9.12
C GLN A 18 -22.88 -21.65 -8.11
N VAL A 19 -22.79 -21.30 -6.81
CA VAL A 19 -23.38 -22.08 -5.72
C VAL A 19 -24.84 -21.65 -5.50
N ASP A 20 -25.75 -22.65 -5.51
CA ASP A 20 -27.15 -22.49 -5.15
C ASP A 20 -27.35 -22.66 -3.63
N SER A 21 -26.72 -23.70 -3.07
CA SER A 21 -26.77 -23.94 -1.64
C SER A 21 -25.53 -24.66 -1.13
N ILE A 22 -25.18 -24.37 0.12
CA ILE A 22 -24.09 -25.02 0.86
C ILE A 22 -24.58 -25.39 2.25
N ARG A 23 -24.25 -26.58 2.71
CA ARG A 23 -24.49 -27.04 4.07
C ARG A 23 -23.34 -27.85 4.58
N LEU A 24 -23.16 -27.84 5.88
CA LEU A 24 -22.25 -28.78 6.54
C LEU A 24 -22.92 -30.09 6.76
N ASP A 25 -22.26 -31.17 6.34
CA ASP A 25 -22.71 -32.57 6.48
C ASP A 25 -21.56 -33.36 7.11
N GLY A 26 -21.57 -33.47 8.42
CA GLY A 26 -20.47 -34.05 9.18
C GLY A 26 -19.16 -33.31 9.00
N TYR A 27 -18.16 -33.97 8.43
CA TYR A 27 -16.83 -33.38 8.15
C TYR A 27 -16.67 -32.85 6.73
N LYS A 28 -17.77 -32.77 5.96
CA LYS A 28 -17.77 -32.34 4.56
C LYS A 28 -18.77 -31.24 4.35
N TYR A 29 -18.58 -30.47 3.28
CA TYR A 29 -19.58 -29.57 2.76
C TYR A 29 -20.34 -30.22 1.62
N ALA A 30 -21.68 -30.25 1.73
CA ALA A 30 -22.58 -30.62 0.65
C ALA A 30 -22.96 -29.34 -0.12
N ILE A 31 -22.57 -29.25 -1.38
CA ILE A 31 -22.73 -28.08 -2.22
C ILE A 31 -23.56 -28.43 -3.44
N LYS A 32 -24.62 -27.65 -3.68
CA LYS A 32 -25.42 -27.67 -4.89
C LYS A 32 -25.06 -26.46 -5.76
N PHE A 33 -24.83 -26.68 -7.05
CA PHE A 33 -24.58 -25.59 -8.00
C PHE A 33 -25.86 -25.24 -8.76
N GLN A 34 -25.99 -24.00 -9.21
CA GLN A 34 -27.20 -23.43 -9.84
C GLN A 34 -27.71 -24.22 -11.08
N ASN A 35 -26.80 -24.80 -11.84
CA ASN A 35 -27.14 -25.47 -13.11
C ASN A 35 -27.25 -26.96 -13.00
N THR A 36 -27.41 -27.54 -11.81
CA THR A 36 -27.49 -28.98 -11.60
C THR A 36 -28.29 -29.34 -10.35
N ASP A 37 -29.01 -30.40 -10.39
CA ASP A 37 -29.68 -30.98 -9.21
C ASP A 37 -28.76 -31.88 -8.39
N LYS A 38 -27.54 -32.10 -8.84
CA LYS A 38 -26.58 -32.93 -8.14
C LYS A 38 -25.98 -32.21 -6.97
N ILE A 39 -25.82 -32.88 -5.84
CA ILE A 39 -25.11 -32.41 -4.66
C ILE A 39 -23.71 -32.99 -4.69
N TYR A 40 -22.72 -32.11 -4.58
CA TYR A 40 -21.30 -32.47 -4.54
C TYR A 40 -20.79 -32.40 -3.10
N SER A 41 -19.97 -33.37 -2.71
CA SER A 41 -19.41 -33.44 -1.37
C SER A 41 -17.92 -33.10 -1.42
N TYR A 42 -17.50 -32.04 -0.66
CA TYR A 42 -16.12 -31.58 -0.56
C TYR A 42 -15.61 -31.70 0.86
N SER A 43 -14.33 -32.05 1.04
CA SER A 43 -13.67 -31.99 2.34
C SER A 43 -13.64 -30.54 2.86
N ARG A 44 -13.67 -30.37 4.18
CA ARG A 44 -13.53 -29.04 4.81
C ARG A 44 -12.25 -28.34 4.38
N ASP A 45 -11.17 -29.05 4.18
CA ASP A 45 -9.88 -28.48 3.79
C ASP A 45 -9.88 -27.89 2.37
N ASN A 46 -10.85 -28.31 1.54
CA ASN A 46 -10.99 -27.89 0.16
C ASN A 46 -12.02 -26.77 -0.04
N VAL A 47 -12.71 -26.36 1.04
CA VAL A 47 -13.75 -25.33 0.97
C VAL A 47 -13.50 -24.27 2.03
N LEU A 48 -13.34 -23.04 1.61
CA LEU A 48 -13.39 -21.89 2.49
C LEU A 48 -14.75 -21.19 2.29
N TRP A 49 -15.57 -21.22 3.33
CA TRP A 49 -16.87 -20.58 3.35
C TRP A 49 -16.79 -19.36 4.28
N LEU A 50 -16.80 -18.18 3.70
CA LEU A 50 -16.74 -16.89 4.40
C LEU A 50 -18.14 -16.33 4.57
N THR A 51 -18.46 -15.94 5.79
CA THR A 51 -19.72 -15.30 6.14
C THR A 51 -19.45 -13.83 6.47
N ASN A 52 -20.14 -12.91 5.79
CA ASN A 52 -19.96 -11.46 5.93
C ASN A 52 -18.48 -11.00 5.81
N PRO A 53 -17.74 -11.41 4.77
CA PRO A 53 -16.40 -10.90 4.56
C PRO A 53 -16.45 -9.41 4.22
N ILE A 54 -15.45 -8.66 4.70
CA ILE A 54 -15.29 -7.26 4.34
C ILE A 54 -14.43 -7.20 3.08
N THR A 55 -14.99 -6.70 1.99
CA THR A 55 -14.22 -6.43 0.78
C THR A 55 -13.34 -5.20 1.01
N ILE A 56 -12.05 -5.36 0.82
CA ILE A 56 -11.07 -4.28 0.93
C ILE A 56 -10.95 -3.59 -0.42
N ASP A 57 -11.19 -2.29 -0.42
CA ASP A 57 -10.81 -1.43 -1.54
C ASP A 57 -9.29 -1.27 -1.53
N PHE A 58 -8.64 -1.80 -2.56
CA PHE A 58 -7.18 -1.75 -2.72
C PHE A 58 -6.76 -0.93 -3.95
N GLU A 59 -7.65 -0.09 -4.47
CA GLU A 59 -7.31 0.90 -5.49
C GLU A 59 -6.18 1.79 -4.95
N ASN A 60 -5.14 1.99 -5.76
CA ASN A 60 -3.92 2.69 -5.38
C ASN A 60 -3.16 2.09 -4.16
N CYS A 61 -3.37 0.80 -3.89
CA CYS A 61 -2.65 0.09 -2.85
C CYS A 61 -1.64 -0.92 -3.43
N HIS A 62 -0.53 -1.09 -2.72
CA HIS A 62 0.35 -2.22 -2.88
C HIS A 62 0.09 -3.23 -1.76
N ILE A 63 -0.11 -4.49 -2.11
CA ILE A 63 -0.34 -5.58 -1.17
C ILE A 63 0.91 -6.43 -1.10
N PHE A 64 1.41 -6.61 0.11
CA PHE A 64 2.58 -7.44 0.39
C PHE A 64 2.14 -8.65 1.22
N VAL A 65 2.65 -9.82 0.88
CA VAL A 65 2.50 -11.04 1.65
C VAL A 65 3.88 -11.51 2.05
N ASN A 66 4.12 -11.63 3.35
CA ASN A 66 5.44 -11.93 3.90
C ASN A 66 6.55 -11.02 3.34
N GLY A 67 6.24 -9.72 3.16
CA GLY A 67 7.17 -8.72 2.63
C GLY A 67 7.37 -8.74 1.12
N ILE A 68 6.74 -9.65 0.39
CA ILE A 68 6.81 -9.74 -1.08
C ILE A 68 5.59 -9.07 -1.69
N LYS A 69 5.80 -8.13 -2.63
CA LYS A 69 4.72 -7.45 -3.33
C LYS A 69 3.96 -8.43 -4.23
N GLU A 70 2.68 -8.60 -3.98
CA GLU A 70 1.78 -9.41 -4.77
C GLU A 70 1.31 -8.66 -6.03
N LYS A 71 1.06 -9.41 -7.11
CA LYS A 71 0.63 -8.88 -8.40
C LYS A 71 -0.62 -9.62 -8.89
N ASN A 72 -1.32 -9.01 -9.85
CA ASN A 72 -2.50 -9.61 -10.50
C ASN A 72 -3.61 -9.98 -9.50
N ILE A 73 -3.82 -9.12 -8.51
CA ILE A 73 -4.89 -9.25 -7.53
C ILE A 73 -6.19 -8.73 -8.15
N GLN A 74 -7.26 -9.51 -8.00
CA GLN A 74 -8.60 -9.17 -8.47
C GLN A 74 -9.52 -8.75 -7.32
N ALA A 75 -9.40 -9.38 -6.15
CA ALA A 75 -10.18 -9.04 -4.97
C ALA A 75 -9.42 -9.39 -3.68
N VAL A 76 -9.72 -8.65 -2.63
CA VAL A 76 -9.19 -8.89 -1.29
C VAL A 76 -10.35 -8.84 -0.30
N HIS A 77 -10.50 -9.88 0.50
CA HIS A 77 -11.53 -9.98 1.51
C HIS A 77 -10.92 -10.22 2.88
N LEU A 78 -11.30 -9.39 3.84
CA LEU A 78 -10.96 -9.57 5.25
C LEU A 78 -12.06 -10.38 5.93
N PHE A 79 -11.70 -11.41 6.66
CA PHE A 79 -12.61 -12.19 7.48
C PHE A 79 -11.98 -12.58 8.81
N THR A 80 -12.81 -12.98 9.76
CA THR A 80 -12.36 -13.40 11.09
C THR A 80 -12.74 -14.85 11.33
N GLN A 81 -11.78 -15.66 11.77
CA GLN A 81 -12.01 -17.03 12.19
C GLN A 81 -11.38 -17.25 13.56
N ASN A 82 -12.16 -17.72 14.52
CA ASN A 82 -11.70 -17.93 15.91
C ASN A 82 -10.93 -16.71 16.48
N THR A 83 -11.52 -15.50 16.35
CA THR A 83 -10.93 -14.23 16.79
C THR A 83 -9.69 -13.74 16.01
N THR A 84 -9.13 -14.56 15.13
CA THR A 84 -7.98 -14.20 14.31
C THR A 84 -8.45 -13.64 12.97
N LYS A 85 -7.81 -12.54 12.54
CA LYS A 85 -8.05 -11.92 11.23
C LYS A 85 -7.28 -12.65 10.14
N TYR A 86 -7.94 -12.86 9.02
CA TYR A 86 -7.38 -13.47 7.81
C TYR A 86 -7.76 -12.66 6.58
N TYR A 87 -6.92 -12.72 5.55
CA TYR A 87 -7.21 -12.18 4.23
C TYR A 87 -7.36 -13.30 3.21
N ALA A 88 -8.43 -13.26 2.43
CA ALA A 88 -8.58 -14.08 1.22
C ALA A 88 -8.25 -13.19 0.01
N ILE A 89 -7.19 -13.52 -0.71
CA ILE A 89 -6.72 -12.80 -1.89
C ILE A 89 -7.06 -13.62 -3.14
N THR A 90 -7.91 -13.05 -3.99
CA THR A 90 -8.29 -13.62 -5.29
C THR A 90 -7.36 -13.05 -6.36
N TYR A 91 -6.76 -13.90 -7.14
CA TYR A 91 -5.86 -13.55 -8.23
C TYR A 91 -6.57 -13.63 -9.58
N SER A 92 -6.09 -12.91 -10.58
CA SER A 92 -6.71 -12.80 -11.92
C SER A 92 -6.91 -14.12 -12.66
N LYS A 93 -6.23 -15.20 -12.25
CA LYS A 93 -6.45 -16.56 -12.76
C LYS A 93 -7.58 -17.30 -12.05
N GLY A 94 -8.31 -16.64 -11.15
CA GLY A 94 -9.45 -17.18 -10.43
C GLY A 94 -9.10 -18.11 -9.27
N PHE A 95 -7.84 -18.24 -8.89
CA PHE A 95 -7.46 -18.97 -7.67
C PHE A 95 -7.42 -18.02 -6.48
N VAL A 96 -7.73 -18.55 -5.30
CA VAL A 96 -7.77 -17.80 -4.04
C VAL A 96 -6.80 -18.41 -3.04
N LYS A 97 -6.06 -17.56 -2.37
CA LYS A 97 -5.22 -17.94 -1.23
C LYS A 97 -5.67 -17.17 0.00
N HIS A 98 -5.54 -17.78 1.17
CA HIS A 98 -5.79 -17.11 2.45
C HIS A 98 -4.50 -17.01 3.26
N TYR A 99 -4.38 -15.90 3.98
CA TYR A 99 -3.21 -15.56 4.77
C TYR A 99 -3.63 -15.03 6.13
N SER A 100 -2.83 -15.26 7.15
CA SER A 100 -3.02 -14.62 8.45
C SER A 100 -2.91 -13.09 8.31
N GLY A 101 -3.65 -12.37 9.16
CA GLY A 101 -3.58 -10.90 9.18
C GLY A 101 -2.17 -10.34 9.43
N SER A 102 -1.30 -11.10 10.09
CA SER A 102 0.10 -10.73 10.34
C SER A 102 1.01 -10.92 9.12
N GLU A 103 0.59 -11.71 8.13
CA GLU A 103 1.36 -11.97 6.91
C GLU A 103 1.09 -10.95 5.80
N VAL A 104 -0.02 -10.19 5.92
CA VAL A 104 -0.48 -9.27 4.88
C VAL A 104 -0.28 -7.83 5.33
N ASP A 105 0.42 -7.06 4.52
CA ASP A 105 0.61 -5.61 4.69
C ASP A 105 0.03 -4.89 3.46
N ILE A 106 -0.94 -4.00 3.68
CA ILE A 106 -1.61 -3.23 2.63
C ILE A 106 -1.16 -1.79 2.78
N ARG A 107 -0.38 -1.31 1.81
CA ARG A 107 0.15 0.06 1.78
C ARG A 107 -0.56 0.86 0.71
N ARG A 108 -1.07 2.01 1.08
CA ARG A 108 -1.75 2.93 0.17
C ARG A 108 -0.78 3.95 -0.39
N SER A 109 -0.92 4.25 -1.70
CA SER A 109 -0.19 5.35 -2.32
C SER A 109 -0.91 6.67 -2.08
N CYS A 110 -0.13 7.72 -1.79
CA CYS A 110 -0.67 9.07 -1.73
C CYS A 110 -0.81 9.73 -3.12
N LEU A 111 -0.34 9.07 -4.20
CA LEU A 111 -0.40 9.60 -5.56
C LEU A 111 -1.83 9.56 -6.12
N THR A 112 -2.71 10.36 -5.51
CA THR A 112 -4.13 10.51 -5.90
C THR A 112 -4.54 11.96 -5.76
N GLY A 113 -5.58 12.37 -6.48
CA GLY A 113 -6.12 13.72 -6.40
C GLY A 113 -5.06 14.80 -6.66
N GLU A 114 -4.96 15.79 -5.76
CA GLU A 114 -3.99 16.90 -5.90
C GLU A 114 -2.53 16.46 -5.77
N ALA A 115 -2.24 15.42 -4.99
CA ALA A 115 -0.87 14.95 -4.80
C ALA A 115 -0.25 14.42 -6.11
N ILE A 116 -1.03 13.80 -6.99
CA ILE A 116 -0.54 13.37 -8.30
C ILE A 116 -0.13 14.57 -9.16
N ASN A 117 -0.90 15.66 -9.13
CA ASN A 117 -0.59 16.88 -9.88
C ASN A 117 0.73 17.52 -9.38
N VAL A 118 0.93 17.56 -8.06
CA VAL A 118 2.18 18.05 -7.47
C VAL A 118 3.35 17.16 -7.87
N PHE A 119 3.16 15.85 -7.85
CA PHE A 119 4.21 14.90 -8.23
C PHE A 119 4.56 15.00 -9.72
N ASP A 120 3.58 15.15 -10.60
CA ASP A 120 3.79 15.37 -12.04
C ASP A 120 4.51 16.68 -12.33
N TYR A 121 4.19 17.74 -11.56
CA TYR A 121 4.97 18.99 -11.63
C TYR A 121 6.43 18.77 -11.22
N LEU A 122 6.71 18.01 -10.17
CA LEU A 122 8.08 17.67 -9.76
C LEU A 122 8.82 16.86 -10.83
N LYS A 123 8.14 15.94 -11.53
CA LYS A 123 8.70 15.23 -12.70
C LYS A 123 9.08 16.18 -13.82
N GLN A 124 8.22 17.16 -14.12
CA GLN A 124 8.53 18.20 -15.13
C GLN A 124 9.74 19.03 -14.71
N CYS A 125 9.81 19.49 -13.46
CA CYS A 125 10.96 20.21 -12.94
C CYS A 125 12.25 19.38 -13.01
N ALA A 126 12.18 18.08 -12.72
CA ALA A 126 13.31 17.17 -12.83
C ALA A 126 13.80 17.00 -14.28
N GLY A 127 12.88 17.05 -15.26
CA GLY A 127 13.20 17.02 -16.70
C GLY A 127 13.86 18.31 -17.21
N ILE A 128 13.51 19.46 -16.63
CA ILE A 128 14.09 20.76 -17.02
C ILE A 128 15.48 20.97 -16.37
N ASN A 129 15.73 20.33 -15.23
CA ASN A 129 16.96 20.54 -14.47
C ASN A 129 18.11 19.70 -15.07
N THR A 130 18.81 20.31 -16.02
CA THR A 130 19.96 19.71 -16.72
C THR A 130 21.29 19.85 -15.95
N LEU A 131 21.26 20.10 -14.64
CA LEU A 131 22.48 20.19 -13.82
C LEU A 131 23.28 18.89 -13.89
N GLY A 132 24.40 18.93 -14.61
CA GLY A 132 25.31 17.80 -14.79
C GLY A 132 25.25 17.11 -16.17
N ILE A 133 24.47 17.61 -17.11
CA ILE A 133 24.46 17.14 -18.49
C ILE A 133 25.49 17.96 -19.27
N ASN A 134 26.47 17.28 -19.88
CA ASN A 134 27.25 17.90 -20.95
C ASN A 134 26.31 18.14 -22.13
N VAL A 135 26.21 19.41 -22.55
CA VAL A 135 25.28 19.91 -23.58
C VAL A 135 25.49 19.22 -24.96
N GLU A 136 26.54 18.44 -25.11
CA GLU A 136 26.90 17.74 -26.35
C GLU A 136 26.24 16.37 -26.53
N ASP A 137 25.57 15.84 -25.50
CA ASP A 137 24.92 14.53 -25.54
C ASP A 137 23.39 14.68 -25.43
N GLU A 138 22.72 14.91 -26.56
CA GLU A 138 21.24 15.05 -26.66
C GLU A 138 20.47 13.80 -26.19
N SER A 139 21.16 12.70 -25.85
CA SER A 139 20.56 11.43 -25.43
C SER A 139 20.61 11.18 -23.92
N SER A 140 21.24 12.02 -23.11
CA SER A 140 21.31 11.82 -21.67
C SER A 140 20.11 12.40 -20.95
N GLU A 141 19.12 11.56 -20.65
CA GLU A 141 18.09 11.88 -19.66
C GLU A 141 18.77 12.26 -18.33
N GLY A 142 18.42 13.40 -17.78
CA GLY A 142 18.98 13.83 -16.49
C GLY A 142 18.76 12.75 -15.41
N ILE A 143 19.74 12.58 -14.53
CA ILE A 143 19.68 11.55 -13.45
C ILE A 143 18.36 11.68 -12.66
N LEU A 144 17.93 12.90 -12.34
CA LEU A 144 16.68 13.14 -11.61
C LEU A 144 15.46 12.74 -12.43
N SER A 145 15.43 13.03 -13.74
CA SER A 145 14.34 12.63 -14.62
C SER A 145 14.15 11.11 -14.62
N SER A 146 15.23 10.36 -14.78
CA SER A 146 15.20 8.89 -14.78
C SER A 146 14.76 8.30 -13.44
N VAL A 147 15.12 8.94 -12.32
CA VAL A 147 14.67 8.51 -10.98
C VAL A 147 13.19 8.76 -10.80
N TYR A 148 12.71 9.98 -11.09
CA TYR A 148 11.30 10.32 -10.94
C TYR A 148 10.39 9.52 -11.87
N ALA A 149 10.86 9.19 -13.09
CA ALA A 149 10.09 8.37 -14.04
C ALA A 149 9.80 6.94 -13.52
N ARG A 150 10.64 6.41 -12.63
CA ARG A 150 10.50 5.08 -12.05
C ARG A 150 9.60 5.02 -10.81
N ILE A 151 9.22 6.19 -10.26
CA ILE A 151 8.38 6.25 -9.08
C ILE A 151 6.92 6.20 -9.53
N ASP A 152 6.25 5.11 -9.25
CA ASP A 152 4.82 4.88 -9.49
C ASP A 152 4.02 4.78 -8.18
N PHE A 153 4.70 4.82 -7.04
CA PHE A 153 4.11 4.64 -5.72
C PHE A 153 4.86 5.45 -4.67
N VAL A 154 4.10 6.18 -3.86
CA VAL A 154 4.60 6.86 -2.65
C VAL A 154 3.69 6.51 -1.49
N ASP A 155 4.20 5.73 -0.54
CA ASP A 155 3.45 5.28 0.63
C ASP A 155 2.97 6.48 1.45
N GLU A 156 1.65 6.52 1.75
CA GLU A 156 1.01 7.63 2.48
C GLU A 156 1.55 7.84 3.89
N SER A 157 2.19 6.83 4.48
CA SER A 157 2.81 6.93 5.80
C SER A 157 4.17 7.63 5.80
N THR A 158 4.76 7.87 4.63
CA THR A 158 6.11 8.43 4.50
C THR A 158 6.14 9.96 4.60
N VAL A 159 7.33 10.50 4.89
CA VAL A 159 7.58 11.94 4.85
C VAL A 159 7.41 12.50 3.44
N ALA A 160 7.76 11.72 2.41
CA ALA A 160 7.57 12.09 1.02
C ALA A 160 6.09 12.36 0.71
N SER A 161 5.18 11.55 1.24
CA SER A 161 3.73 11.76 1.12
C SER A 161 3.32 13.12 1.69
N SER A 162 3.79 13.48 2.89
CA SER A 162 3.49 14.78 3.50
C SER A 162 4.07 15.97 2.71
N TYR A 163 5.14 15.75 1.93
CA TYR A 163 5.73 16.78 1.10
C TYR A 163 4.93 17.05 -0.18
N ILE A 164 4.43 16.00 -0.83
CA ILE A 164 3.72 16.12 -2.11
C ILE A 164 2.20 16.28 -1.95
N ASN A 165 1.64 15.93 -0.80
CA ASN A 165 0.21 16.08 -0.53
C ASN A 165 -0.07 17.35 0.25
N PRO A 166 -0.57 18.43 -0.39
CA PRO A 166 -0.82 19.71 0.26
C PRO A 166 -1.88 19.62 1.38
N ASN A 167 -2.73 18.61 1.35
CA ASN A 167 -3.83 18.43 2.31
C ASN A 167 -3.41 17.62 3.55
N GLN A 168 -2.25 16.97 3.54
CA GLN A 168 -1.86 16.08 4.63
C GLN A 168 -1.32 16.82 5.87
N GLY A 169 -0.82 18.03 5.72
CA GLY A 169 -0.19 18.80 6.79
C GLY A 169 1.16 18.20 7.24
N ILE A 170 2.00 19.03 7.83
CA ILE A 170 3.32 18.66 8.35
C ILE A 170 3.21 18.44 9.86
N LYS A 171 3.65 17.26 10.33
CA LYS A 171 3.65 16.92 11.75
C LYS A 171 4.76 17.66 12.48
N ARG A 172 4.47 18.08 13.73
CA ARG A 172 5.44 18.62 14.67
C ARG A 172 5.66 17.65 15.82
N PHE A 173 6.89 17.59 16.28
CA PHE A 173 7.29 16.73 17.39
C PHE A 173 7.69 17.57 18.59
N ASN A 174 7.35 17.14 19.78
CA ASN A 174 7.85 17.74 21.01
C ASN A 174 9.25 17.22 21.28
N LEU A 175 10.20 18.15 21.39
CA LEU A 175 11.57 17.85 21.80
C LEU A 175 11.84 18.61 23.08
N GLU A 176 12.12 17.91 24.17
CA GLU A 176 12.31 18.53 25.47
C GLU A 176 13.60 19.39 25.48
N THR A 177 14.74 18.83 25.11
CA THR A 177 15.99 19.59 25.04
C THR A 177 16.97 18.97 24.05
N PRO A 178 17.30 19.62 22.93
CA PRO A 178 18.32 19.12 22.02
C PRO A 178 19.71 19.29 22.65
N LEU A 179 20.53 18.25 22.53
CA LEU A 179 21.94 18.32 22.90
C LEU A 179 22.75 18.91 21.74
N PHE A 180 23.59 19.89 22.06
CA PHE A 180 24.53 20.50 21.13
C PHE A 180 25.95 20.10 21.52
N PRO A 181 26.50 19.00 20.96
CA PRO A 181 27.83 18.50 21.35
C PRO A 181 28.97 19.44 20.91
N PHE A 182 28.68 20.38 19.99
CA PHE A 182 29.64 21.37 19.48
C PHE A 182 29.07 22.76 19.69
N GLY A 183 29.96 23.75 19.74
CA GLY A 183 29.57 25.15 19.81
C GLY A 183 28.77 25.57 18.58
N CYS A 184 27.53 25.97 18.78
CA CYS A 184 26.63 26.44 17.74
C CYS A 184 26.24 27.91 18.01
N ASN A 185 26.17 28.72 16.96
CA ASN A 185 25.57 30.03 17.07
C ASN A 185 24.03 29.93 17.11
N SER A 186 23.36 31.03 17.45
CA SER A 186 21.90 31.08 17.62
C SER A 186 21.12 30.68 16.36
N SER A 187 21.65 30.94 15.17
CA SER A 187 21.01 30.53 13.90
C SER A 187 21.14 29.05 13.66
N GLN A 188 22.30 28.46 13.93
CA GLN A 188 22.54 27.02 13.85
C GLN A 188 21.66 26.25 14.86
N MET A 189 21.58 26.75 16.11
CA MET A 189 20.71 26.17 17.14
C MET A 189 19.23 26.19 16.72
N ARG A 190 18.75 27.26 16.08
CA ARG A 190 17.39 27.35 15.54
C ARG A 190 17.17 26.34 14.40
N ALA A 191 18.14 26.20 13.49
CA ALA A 191 18.07 25.25 12.38
C ALA A 191 17.99 23.81 12.88
N VAL A 192 18.86 23.42 13.85
CA VAL A 192 18.82 22.08 14.48
C VAL A 192 17.49 21.86 15.18
N LYS A 193 17.01 22.82 15.98
CA LYS A 193 15.68 22.71 16.60
C LYS A 193 14.59 22.51 15.57
N ALA A 194 14.56 23.27 14.48
CA ALA A 194 13.58 23.14 13.42
C ALA A 194 13.64 21.73 12.78
N ALA A 195 14.84 21.22 12.51
CA ALA A 195 15.02 19.89 11.94
C ALA A 195 14.52 18.76 12.86
N LEU A 196 14.70 18.92 14.17
CA LEU A 196 14.31 17.89 15.15
C LEU A 196 12.85 17.97 15.59
N THR A 197 12.21 19.14 15.44
CA THR A 197 10.81 19.35 15.87
C THR A 197 9.78 19.30 14.75
N ASN A 198 10.21 19.25 13.50
CA ASN A 198 9.29 19.19 12.37
C ASN A 198 9.59 17.97 11.50
N GLN A 199 8.55 17.38 10.94
CA GLN A 199 8.65 16.26 10.00
C GLN A 199 9.43 16.65 8.73
N ILE A 200 9.27 17.91 8.30
CA ILE A 200 9.98 18.51 7.16
C ILE A 200 10.48 19.89 7.60
N SER A 201 11.74 20.20 7.29
CA SER A 201 12.31 21.51 7.51
C SER A 201 13.22 21.91 6.36
N VAL A 202 13.20 23.19 6.00
CA VAL A 202 14.09 23.77 4.99
C VAL A 202 15.13 24.63 5.70
N ILE A 203 16.41 24.27 5.52
CA ILE A 203 17.53 25.00 6.09
C ILE A 203 18.30 25.65 4.95
N GLN A 204 18.24 26.98 4.90
CA GLN A 204 18.95 27.79 3.91
C GLN A 204 20.11 28.55 4.56
N GLY A 205 21.23 28.55 3.87
CA GLY A 205 22.41 29.36 4.28
C GLY A 205 23.48 29.36 3.21
N PRO A 206 24.34 30.41 3.17
CA PRO A 206 25.45 30.46 2.22
C PRO A 206 26.48 29.34 2.48
N PRO A 207 27.39 29.09 1.54
CA PRO A 207 28.50 28.15 1.75
C PRO A 207 29.33 28.53 3.00
N GLY A 208 29.83 27.52 3.72
CA GLY A 208 30.67 27.72 4.91
C GLY A 208 29.91 28.05 6.21
N THR A 209 28.56 27.96 6.24
CA THR A 209 27.77 28.25 7.45
C THR A 209 27.51 27.00 8.33
N GLY A 210 28.23 25.90 8.09
CA GLY A 210 28.13 24.67 8.89
C GLY A 210 26.79 23.93 8.70
N LYS A 211 26.33 23.78 7.45
CA LYS A 211 25.12 23.02 7.12
C LYS A 211 25.35 21.50 7.11
N THR A 212 26.57 21.05 7.01
CA THR A 212 27.01 19.65 7.02
C THR A 212 27.46 19.23 8.41
#